data_41c6321403733f785d589a483dd5f1e7
#
_entry.id   41c6321403733f785d589a483dd5f1e7
#
_cell.length_a   1.000
_cell.length_b   1.000
_cell.length_c   1.000
_cell.angle_alpha   90.00
_cell.angle_beta   90.00
_cell.angle_gamma   90.00
#
_symmetry.space_group_name_H-M   'P 1'
#
loop_
_entity.id
_entity.type
_entity.pdbx_description
1 polymer ?
#
loop_
_entity_poly.entity_id
_entity_poly.type
_entity_poly.pdbx_seq_one_letter_code
_entity_poly.pdbx_strand_id
1 'polypeptide(L)'
;AQRYQHKLSVLCQYDVTEDIAWTRTKKVLDNYRDLFFVDDIFVYFAQAGLQVECAWIRIEGVKGDTFVGTLLSEPDQAIGIHQSNRVTFIPQKLEDNSLIFLYTGRG
;
A
#
# COMPACT_ATOMS: atom_id res chain seq x y z
N ALA A 1 11.30 -14.05 -0.83
CA ALA A 1 12.69 -13.76 -1.08
C ALA A 1 12.86 -12.46 -1.85
N GLN A 2 12.31 -12.36 -3.07
CA GLN A 2 12.47 -11.14 -3.86
C GLN A 2 11.83 -9.92 -3.20
N ARG A 3 10.62 -10.07 -2.71
CA ARG A 3 9.92 -8.99 -2.01
C ARG A 3 10.65 -8.58 -0.73
N TYR A 4 11.18 -9.56 -0.01
CA TYR A 4 11.91 -9.31 1.21
C TYR A 4 13.20 -8.50 0.94
N GLN A 5 13.93 -8.89 -0.10
CA GLN A 5 15.15 -8.16 -0.49
C GLN A 5 14.83 -6.73 -0.90
N HIS A 6 13.73 -6.53 -1.62
CA HIS A 6 13.30 -5.19 -2.00
C HIS A 6 13.01 -4.33 -0.76
N LYS A 7 12.30 -4.88 0.22
CA LYS A 7 11.99 -4.14 1.45
C LYS A 7 13.24 -3.77 2.22
N LEU A 8 14.21 -4.66 2.31
CA LEU A 8 15.46 -4.36 3.00
C LEU A 8 16.20 -3.22 2.30
N SER A 9 16.21 -3.21 0.98
CA SER A 9 16.84 -2.16 0.20
C SER A 9 16.20 -0.81 0.47
N VAL A 10 14.88 -0.75 0.51
CA VAL A 10 14.13 0.49 0.70
C VAL A 10 14.17 0.95 2.15
N LEU A 11 14.16 0.00 3.09
CA LEU A 11 14.11 0.30 4.52
C LEU A 11 15.25 1.22 4.96
N CYS A 12 16.42 1.05 4.41
CA CYS A 12 17.61 1.80 4.80
C CYS A 12 17.67 3.20 4.20
N GLN A 13 16.67 3.60 3.40
CA GLN A 13 16.75 4.80 2.57
C GLN A 13 15.62 5.80 2.76
N TYR A 14 14.72 5.59 3.70
CA TYR A 14 13.67 6.56 3.88
C TYR A 14 13.64 7.13 5.29
N ASP A 15 13.29 8.40 5.36
CA ASP A 15 13.09 9.10 6.62
C ASP A 15 11.60 9.11 6.97
N VAL A 16 11.33 9.08 8.27
CA VAL A 16 9.95 9.18 8.75
C VAL A 16 9.56 10.65 8.76
N THR A 17 8.75 11.05 7.79
CA THR A 17 8.21 12.41 7.73
C THR A 17 7.07 12.58 8.73
N GLU A 18 6.63 13.83 8.92
CA GLU A 18 5.45 14.08 9.74
C GLU A 18 4.21 13.39 9.19
N ASP A 19 4.07 13.34 7.87
CA ASP A 19 2.95 12.66 7.22
C ASP A 19 2.98 11.16 7.48
N ILE A 20 4.15 10.54 7.40
CA ILE A 20 4.30 9.12 7.72
C ILE A 20 3.97 8.87 9.19
N ALA A 21 4.50 9.70 10.09
CA ALA A 21 4.21 9.58 11.51
C ALA A 21 2.71 9.71 11.79
N TRP A 22 2.04 10.60 11.10
CA TRP A 22 0.59 10.77 11.22
C TRP A 22 -0.16 9.51 10.79
N THR A 23 0.25 8.86 9.69
CA THR A 23 -0.40 7.63 9.25
C THR A 23 -0.26 6.51 10.26
N ARG A 24 0.81 6.50 11.05
CA ARG A 24 1.02 5.47 12.10
C ARG A 24 -0.03 5.55 13.20
N THR A 25 -0.73 6.68 13.35
CA THR A 25 -1.80 6.83 14.33
C THR A 25 -3.13 6.27 13.84
N LYS A 26 -3.24 5.92 12.56
CA LYS A 26 -4.48 5.44 11.96
C LYS A 26 -4.69 3.96 12.23
N LYS A 27 -5.53 3.64 13.21
CA LYS A 27 -5.76 2.25 13.65
C LYS A 27 -6.36 1.37 12.57
N VAL A 28 -7.06 1.95 11.59
CA VAL A 28 -7.64 1.19 10.49
C VAL A 28 -6.57 0.44 9.68
N LEU A 29 -5.34 0.90 9.70
CA LEU A 29 -4.23 0.27 9.00
C LEU A 29 -3.61 -0.90 9.76
N ASP A 30 -3.85 -1.02 11.07
CA ASP A 30 -3.02 -1.88 11.93
C ASP A 30 -3.05 -3.35 11.53
N ASN A 31 -4.19 -3.87 11.08
CA ASN A 31 -4.30 -5.28 10.67
C ASN A 31 -3.68 -5.56 9.30
N TYR A 32 -3.27 -4.52 8.59
CA TYR A 32 -2.77 -4.62 7.21
C TYR A 32 -1.33 -4.18 7.09
N ARG A 33 -0.70 -3.83 8.21
CA ARG A 33 0.72 -3.48 8.23
C ARG A 33 1.55 -4.74 8.14
N ASP A 34 2.69 -4.64 7.47
CA ASP A 34 3.68 -5.70 7.51
C ASP A 34 4.20 -5.85 8.94
N LEU A 35 4.46 -7.09 9.34
CA LEU A 35 4.88 -7.39 10.71
C LEU A 35 6.19 -6.69 11.08
N PHE A 36 7.10 -6.53 10.12
CA PHE A 36 8.43 -5.96 10.36
C PHE A 36 8.60 -4.56 9.77
N PHE A 37 7.71 -4.12 8.89
CA PHE A 37 7.81 -2.85 8.20
C PHE A 37 6.49 -2.10 8.38
N VAL A 38 6.42 -1.31 9.44
CA VAL A 38 5.16 -0.73 9.94
C VAL A 38 4.46 0.17 8.92
N ASP A 39 5.20 0.77 8.00
CA ASP A 39 4.63 1.66 6.99
C ASP A 39 4.26 0.95 5.69
N ASP A 40 4.42 -0.36 5.62
CA ASP A 40 4.09 -1.14 4.43
C ASP A 40 2.72 -1.77 4.63
N ILE A 41 1.79 -1.44 3.73
CA ILE A 41 0.38 -1.82 3.82
C ILE A 41 0.04 -2.78 2.70
N PHE A 42 -0.71 -3.83 3.02
CA PHE A 42 -1.17 -4.81 2.03
C PHE A 42 -2.40 -4.26 1.31
N VAL A 43 -2.29 -4.08 -0.02
CA VAL A 43 -3.30 -3.41 -0.82
C VAL A 43 -3.72 -4.31 -1.98
N TYR A 44 -5.02 -4.35 -2.25
CA TYR A 44 -5.61 -5.10 -3.36
C TYR A 44 -5.78 -4.20 -4.58
N PHE A 45 -5.42 -4.75 -5.74
CA PHE A 45 -5.58 -4.09 -7.03
C PHE A 45 -6.59 -4.88 -7.84
N ALA A 46 -7.78 -4.30 -8.01
CA ALA A 46 -8.87 -4.93 -8.77
C ALA A 46 -9.26 -4.01 -9.92
N GLN A 47 -9.12 -4.50 -11.15
CA GLN A 47 -9.51 -3.76 -12.34
C GLN A 47 -10.31 -4.66 -13.27
N ALA A 48 -11.25 -4.06 -14.01
CA ALA A 48 -12.10 -4.79 -14.94
C ALA A 48 -11.25 -5.53 -15.98
N GLY A 49 -11.57 -6.82 -16.18
CA GLY A 49 -10.87 -7.64 -17.16
C GLY A 49 -9.56 -8.23 -16.68
N LEU A 50 -9.13 -7.94 -15.45
CA LEU A 50 -7.89 -8.44 -14.90
C LEU A 50 -8.14 -9.24 -13.63
N GLN A 51 -7.20 -10.10 -13.28
CA GLN A 51 -7.25 -10.81 -12.02
C GLN A 51 -6.84 -9.86 -10.89
N VAL A 52 -7.40 -10.09 -9.70
CA VAL A 52 -7.03 -9.30 -8.53
C VAL A 52 -5.59 -9.63 -8.14
N GLU A 53 -4.80 -8.60 -7.93
CA GLU A 53 -3.44 -8.74 -7.41
C GLU A 53 -3.34 -8.05 -6.05
N CYS A 54 -2.35 -8.47 -5.27
CA CYS A 54 -2.04 -7.84 -4.00
C CYS A 54 -0.59 -7.40 -4.01
N ALA A 55 -0.32 -6.27 -3.38
CA ALA A 55 1.03 -5.75 -3.30
C ALA A 55 1.20 -4.94 -2.03
N TRP A 56 2.45 -4.73 -1.65
CA TRP A 56 2.81 -3.90 -0.52
C TRP A 56 3.08 -2.48 -1.01
N ILE A 57 2.48 -1.52 -0.29
CA ILE A 57 2.68 -0.10 -0.57
C ILE A 57 3.25 0.54 0.69
N ARG A 58 4.36 1.26 0.55
CA ARG A 58 4.90 2.06 1.65
C ARG A 58 4.12 3.34 1.74
N ILE A 59 3.35 3.48 2.83
CA ILE A 59 2.47 4.61 3.02
C ILE A 59 3.28 5.88 3.26
N GLU A 60 2.83 6.98 2.66
CA GLU A 60 3.51 8.26 2.78
C GLU A 60 2.61 9.35 3.33
N GLY A 61 1.30 9.17 3.25
CA GLY A 61 0.38 10.17 3.78
C GLY A 61 -1.07 9.73 3.68
N VAL A 62 -1.94 10.56 4.23
CA VAL A 62 -3.39 10.35 4.20
C VAL A 62 -4.09 11.69 4.11
N LYS A 63 -5.17 11.71 3.31
CA LYS A 63 -6.05 12.87 3.22
C LYS A 63 -7.49 12.36 3.27
N GLY A 64 -8.19 12.65 4.38
CA GLY A 64 -9.49 12.04 4.63
C GLY A 64 -9.34 10.52 4.75
N ASP A 65 -10.04 9.78 3.90
CA ASP A 65 -9.97 8.32 3.85
C ASP A 65 -9.04 7.79 2.73
N THR A 66 -8.40 8.68 1.99
CA THR A 66 -7.53 8.31 0.89
C THR A 66 -6.09 8.32 1.34
N PHE A 67 -5.44 7.16 1.26
CA PHE A 67 -4.03 7.01 1.58
C PHE A 67 -3.21 7.08 0.31
N VAL A 68 -1.97 7.55 0.44
CA VAL A 68 -1.03 7.63 -0.68
C VAL A 68 0.28 6.98 -0.26
N GLY A 69 0.92 6.30 -1.20
CA GLY A 69 2.19 5.66 -0.94
C GLY A 69 2.89 5.24 -2.21
N THR A 70 4.01 4.57 -2.05
CA THR A 70 4.86 4.10 -3.13
C THR A 70 4.72 2.60 -3.29
N LEU A 71 4.45 2.14 -4.51
CA LEU A 71 4.36 0.72 -4.84
C LEU A 71 5.75 0.09 -4.75
N LEU A 72 5.87 -0.97 -3.95
CA LEU A 72 7.16 -1.55 -3.62
C LEU A 72 7.62 -2.65 -4.59
N SER A 73 6.72 -3.17 -5.42
CA SER A 73 7.06 -4.23 -6.36
C SER A 73 6.36 -4.02 -7.70
N GLU A 74 6.94 -4.59 -8.75
CA GLU A 74 6.35 -4.51 -10.08
C GLU A 74 5.13 -5.44 -10.14
N PRO A 75 3.95 -4.95 -10.58
CA PRO A 75 2.77 -5.82 -10.77
C PRO A 75 3.02 -6.90 -11.82
N ASP A 76 2.38 -8.05 -11.62
CA ASP A 76 2.50 -9.16 -12.57
C ASP A 76 1.73 -8.89 -13.87
N GLN A 77 0.67 -8.08 -13.79
CA GLN A 77 -0.17 -7.75 -14.94
C GLN A 77 0.06 -6.32 -15.37
N ALA A 78 -0.31 -6.02 -16.63
CA ALA A 78 -0.22 -4.65 -17.16
C ALA A 78 -1.40 -3.83 -16.64
N ILE A 79 -1.27 -3.28 -15.44
CA ILE A 79 -2.33 -2.52 -14.79
C ILE A 79 -2.10 -1.00 -14.85
N GLY A 80 -1.11 -0.56 -15.62
CA GLY A 80 -0.87 0.86 -15.85
C GLY A 80 0.00 1.54 -14.81
N ILE A 81 0.51 0.80 -13.84
CA ILE A 81 1.43 1.33 -12.83
C ILE A 81 2.63 0.40 -12.70
N HIS A 82 3.71 0.92 -12.17
CA HIS A 82 4.97 0.22 -12.05
C HIS A 82 5.57 0.39 -10.67
N GLN A 83 6.51 -0.47 -10.34
CA GLN A 83 7.29 -0.35 -9.12
C GLN A 83 7.82 1.08 -8.99
N SER A 84 7.75 1.64 -7.78
CA SER A 84 8.14 3.00 -7.42
C SER A 84 7.14 4.08 -7.83
N ASN A 85 6.05 3.74 -8.52
CA ASN A 85 4.99 4.71 -8.77
C ASN A 85 4.25 5.05 -7.48
N ARG A 86 3.80 6.29 -7.37
CA ARG A 86 2.90 6.69 -6.29
C ARG A 86 1.48 6.27 -6.65
N VAL A 87 0.79 5.75 -5.66
CA VAL A 87 -0.59 5.25 -5.84
C VAL A 87 -1.43 5.68 -4.65
N THR A 88 -2.74 5.69 -4.86
CA THR A 88 -3.70 5.95 -3.80
C THR A 88 -4.52 4.70 -3.51
N PHE A 89 -5.00 4.58 -2.28
CA PHE A 89 -5.86 3.48 -1.89
C PHE A 89 -6.79 3.91 -0.76
N ILE A 90 -7.90 3.19 -0.62
CA ILE A 90 -8.93 3.48 0.40
C ILE A 90 -9.31 2.19 1.12
N PRO A 91 -9.80 2.30 2.36
CA PRO A 91 -10.42 1.16 3.02
C PRO A 91 -11.77 0.85 2.37
N GLN A 92 -12.01 -0.42 2.10
CA GLN A 92 -13.24 -0.90 1.50
C GLN A 92 -13.81 -2.03 2.35
N LYS A 93 -15.06 -1.85 2.82
CA LYS A 93 -15.73 -2.87 3.59
C LYS A 93 -16.38 -3.88 2.67
N LEU A 94 -16.19 -5.16 2.95
CA LEU A 94 -16.77 -6.25 2.19
C LEU A 94 -18.10 -6.70 2.81
N GLU A 95 -18.82 -7.58 2.12
CA GLU A 95 -20.15 -8.04 2.55
C GLU A 95 -20.12 -8.75 3.91
N ASP A 96 -19.01 -9.43 4.22
CA ASP A 96 -18.83 -10.12 5.49
C ASP A 96 -18.35 -9.22 6.62
N ASN A 97 -18.36 -7.90 6.42
CA ASN A 97 -17.87 -6.88 7.34
C ASN A 97 -16.35 -6.84 7.49
N SER A 98 -15.61 -7.67 6.78
CA SER A 98 -14.16 -7.53 6.73
C SER A 98 -13.78 -6.28 5.95
N LEU A 99 -12.54 -5.81 6.15
CA LEU A 99 -12.05 -4.60 5.51
C LEU A 99 -10.79 -4.94 4.72
N ILE A 100 -10.70 -4.40 3.52
CA ILE A 100 -9.48 -4.47 2.71
C ILE A 100 -9.08 -3.06 2.29
N PHE A 101 -7.85 -2.90 1.85
CA PHE A 101 -7.42 -1.66 1.20
C PHE A 101 -7.39 -1.88 -0.29
N LEU A 102 -7.99 -0.96 -1.01
CA LEU A 102 -8.21 -1.09 -2.45
C LEU A 102 -7.57 0.08 -3.19
N TYR A 103 -6.76 -0.25 -4.19
CA TYR A 103 -6.12 0.73 -5.07
C TYR A 103 -7.17 1.55 -5.80
N THR A 104 -6.98 2.87 -5.82
CA THR A 104 -7.94 3.80 -6.44
C THR A 104 -7.34 4.65 -7.55
N GLY A 105 -6.03 4.61 -7.76
CA GLY A 105 -5.43 5.37 -8.85
C GLY A 105 -4.01 5.81 -8.53
N ARG A 106 -3.45 6.58 -9.46
CA ARG A 106 -2.11 7.15 -9.27
C ARG A 106 -2.20 8.35 -8.35
N GLY A 107 -1.22 8.45 -7.47
CA GLY A 107 -1.16 9.55 -6.53
C GLY A 107 -0.38 10.75 -7.01
#